data_c425b32c589ec9d78cefde6a7535e05c
#
_entry.id   c425b32c589ec9d78cefde6a7535e05c
#
_cell.length_a   1.000
_cell.length_b   1.000
_cell.length_c   1.000
_cell.angle_alpha   90.00
_cell.angle_beta   90.00
_cell.angle_gamma   90.00
#
_symmetry.space_group_name_H-M   'P 1'
#
loop_
_entity.id
_entity.type
_entity.pdbx_description
1 polymer ?
#
loop_
_entity_poly.entity_id
_entity_poly.type
_entity_poly.pdbx_seq_one_letter_code
_entity_poly.pdbx_strand_id
1 'polypeptide(L)'
;MFITGPDVVKTVTHEEVDKEELGGAYTHSSKSGVTHFMCNTEEETLMSIRELLSFLPSNNMEDAPFTPCSDDIHRRVEALQTVIPEDPNMPYDIKDIIEPVLDNQYFFEVMPHFAKNVVIGFGRLNGRSVGIVANQPAYLAG
;
A
#
# COMPACT_ATOMS: atom_id res chain seq x y z
N MET A 1 4.03 -18.10 6.48
CA MET A 1 3.84 -19.37 5.71
C MET A 1 5.17 -19.83 5.18
N PHE A 2 5.54 -21.12 5.30
CA PHE A 2 6.78 -21.70 4.77
C PHE A 2 6.52 -23.14 4.34
N ILE A 3 7.32 -23.66 3.40
CA ILE A 3 7.17 -25.04 2.86
C ILE A 3 7.74 -26.06 3.87
N THR A 4 8.92 -25.75 4.46
CA THR A 4 9.58 -26.59 5.47
C THR A 4 9.77 -25.81 6.74
N GLY A 5 9.54 -26.46 7.90
CA GLY A 5 9.69 -25.82 9.21
C GLY A 5 11.15 -25.61 9.65
N PRO A 6 11.38 -24.81 10.71
CA PRO A 6 12.71 -24.51 11.23
C PRO A 6 13.56 -25.76 11.54
N ASP A 7 12.95 -26.82 12.06
CA ASP A 7 13.65 -28.06 12.42
C ASP A 7 14.24 -28.76 11.17
N VAL A 8 13.53 -28.72 10.06
CA VAL A 8 14.02 -29.30 8.79
C VAL A 8 15.15 -28.44 8.23
N VAL A 9 15.01 -27.12 8.28
CA VAL A 9 16.06 -26.16 7.86
C VAL A 9 17.32 -26.44 8.69
N LYS A 10 17.23 -26.51 10.02
CA LYS A 10 18.34 -26.80 10.91
C LYS A 10 19.01 -28.14 10.60
N THR A 11 18.23 -29.17 10.27
CA THR A 11 18.76 -30.50 9.97
C THR A 11 19.51 -30.53 8.64
N VAL A 12 19.03 -29.80 7.64
CA VAL A 12 19.57 -29.88 6.24
C VAL A 12 20.65 -28.84 6.01
N THR A 13 20.44 -27.58 6.43
CA THR A 13 21.38 -26.46 6.17
C THR A 13 22.22 -26.08 7.37
N HIS A 14 21.93 -26.62 8.56
CA HIS A 14 22.55 -26.27 9.84
C HIS A 14 22.34 -24.80 10.25
N GLU A 15 21.36 -24.12 9.66
CA GLU A 15 20.96 -22.76 10.01
C GLU A 15 19.89 -22.77 11.09
N GLU A 16 20.05 -21.89 12.08
CA GLU A 16 19.03 -21.66 13.10
C GLU A 16 18.16 -20.46 12.69
N VAL A 17 16.89 -20.73 12.42
CA VAL A 17 15.88 -19.71 12.08
C VAL A 17 14.63 -19.94 12.92
N ASP A 18 13.97 -18.87 13.33
CA ASP A 18 12.67 -18.99 13.97
C ASP A 18 11.52 -18.99 12.94
N LYS A 19 10.28 -19.21 13.40
CA LYS A 19 9.11 -19.30 12.52
C LYS A 19 8.77 -17.97 11.88
N GLU A 20 8.97 -16.87 12.60
CA GLU A 20 8.67 -15.52 12.10
C GLU A 20 9.72 -15.06 11.09
N GLU A 21 10.99 -15.36 11.35
CA GLU A 21 12.07 -15.07 10.41
C GLU A 21 11.95 -15.88 9.12
N LEU A 22 11.60 -17.17 9.23
CA LEU A 22 11.48 -18.07 8.09
C LEU A 22 10.28 -17.74 7.19
N GLY A 23 9.14 -17.36 7.78
CA GLY A 23 7.93 -17.15 7.01
C GLY A 23 6.80 -16.47 7.77
N GLY A 24 7.13 -15.52 8.65
CA GLY A 24 6.18 -14.65 9.32
C GLY A 24 5.59 -13.59 8.40
N ALA A 25 4.60 -12.87 8.88
CA ALA A 25 3.90 -11.85 8.12
C ALA A 25 4.84 -10.74 7.64
N TYR A 26 5.73 -10.26 8.51
CA TYR A 26 6.69 -9.22 8.17
C TYR A 26 7.71 -9.69 7.11
N THR A 27 8.21 -10.91 7.21
CA THR A 27 9.15 -11.48 6.23
C THR A 27 8.50 -11.55 4.85
N HIS A 28 7.25 -11.99 4.78
CA HIS A 28 6.53 -12.07 3.51
C HIS A 28 6.08 -10.71 2.97
N SER A 29 5.84 -9.72 3.82
CA SER A 29 5.51 -8.39 3.36
C SER A 29 6.71 -7.54 2.96
N SER A 30 7.90 -7.77 3.57
CA SER A 30 9.08 -6.92 3.35
C SER A 30 10.16 -7.54 2.46
N LYS A 31 10.35 -8.86 2.51
CA LYS A 31 11.43 -9.54 1.78
C LYS A 31 10.92 -10.24 0.52
N SER A 32 9.87 -11.03 0.60
CA SER A 32 9.38 -11.80 -0.55
C SER A 32 8.29 -11.10 -1.36
N GLY A 33 7.60 -10.10 -0.78
CA GLY A 33 6.52 -9.40 -1.43
C GLY A 33 5.25 -10.24 -1.69
N VAL A 34 5.17 -11.44 -1.10
CA VAL A 34 4.02 -12.33 -1.29
C VAL A 34 2.80 -11.84 -0.52
N THR A 35 3.02 -11.21 0.62
CA THR A 35 1.96 -10.65 1.46
C THR A 35 1.81 -9.16 1.17
N HIS A 36 0.64 -8.76 0.66
CA HIS A 36 0.35 -7.38 0.32
C HIS A 36 -0.07 -6.54 1.53
N PHE A 37 -0.74 -7.15 2.50
CA PHE A 37 -1.19 -6.51 3.73
C PHE A 37 -0.72 -7.30 4.93
N MET A 38 -0.31 -6.59 5.97
CA MET A 38 0.07 -7.15 7.25
C MET A 38 -0.76 -6.48 8.33
N CYS A 39 -1.54 -7.27 9.06
CA CYS A 39 -2.41 -6.82 10.13
C CYS A 39 -1.99 -7.46 11.45
N ASN A 40 -2.28 -6.78 12.56
CA ASN A 40 -1.93 -7.29 13.89
C ASN A 40 -3.03 -8.19 14.47
N THR A 41 -4.27 -8.02 14.02
CA THR A 41 -5.42 -8.79 14.52
C THR A 41 -6.26 -9.36 13.37
N GLU A 42 -7.10 -10.33 13.71
CA GLU A 42 -8.05 -10.91 12.77
C GLU A 42 -9.11 -9.88 12.33
N GLU A 43 -9.58 -9.03 13.26
CA GLU A 43 -10.52 -7.97 12.95
C GLU A 43 -9.93 -6.97 11.95
N GLU A 44 -8.69 -6.52 12.15
CA GLU A 44 -8.00 -5.64 11.19
C GLU A 44 -7.90 -6.29 9.82
N THR A 45 -7.60 -7.58 9.77
CA THR A 45 -7.53 -8.33 8.50
C THR A 45 -8.87 -8.35 7.79
N LEU A 46 -9.96 -8.66 8.52
CA LEU A 46 -11.31 -8.67 7.95
C LEU A 46 -11.75 -7.28 7.47
N MET A 47 -11.39 -6.23 8.20
CA MET A 47 -11.65 -4.85 7.80
C MET A 47 -10.88 -4.49 6.52
N SER A 48 -9.59 -4.80 6.45
CA SER A 48 -8.76 -4.54 5.27
C SER A 48 -9.27 -5.27 4.02
N ILE A 49 -9.74 -6.51 4.17
CA ILE A 49 -10.36 -7.27 3.06
C ILE A 49 -11.64 -6.56 2.57
N ARG A 50 -12.53 -6.15 3.49
CA ARG A 50 -13.76 -5.44 3.13
C ARG A 50 -13.46 -4.11 2.45
N GLU A 51 -12.45 -3.42 2.94
CA GLU A 51 -12.02 -2.16 2.36
C GLU A 51 -11.46 -2.34 0.96
N LEU A 52 -10.56 -3.29 0.74
CA LEU A 52 -10.06 -3.64 -0.59
C LEU A 52 -11.21 -3.94 -1.56
N LEU A 53 -12.17 -4.76 -1.13
CA LEU A 53 -13.33 -5.11 -1.96
C LEU A 53 -14.23 -3.90 -2.27
N SER A 54 -14.19 -2.86 -1.46
CA SER A 54 -14.94 -1.63 -1.73
C SER A 54 -14.42 -0.81 -2.92
N PHE A 55 -13.19 -1.08 -3.37
CA PHE A 55 -12.59 -0.44 -4.54
C PHE A 55 -12.79 -1.25 -5.83
N LEU A 56 -13.19 -2.52 -5.73
CA LEU A 56 -13.23 -3.45 -6.84
C LEU A 56 -14.68 -3.77 -7.26
N PRO A 57 -14.95 -3.98 -8.55
CA PRO A 57 -16.26 -4.47 -8.97
C PRO A 57 -16.48 -5.92 -8.51
N SER A 58 -17.74 -6.31 -8.33
CA SER A 58 -18.10 -7.68 -7.96
C SER A 58 -17.83 -8.70 -9.07
N ASN A 59 -17.79 -8.25 -10.32
CA ASN A 59 -17.51 -9.05 -11.51
C ASN A 59 -17.09 -8.16 -12.69
N ASN A 60 -16.71 -8.76 -13.81
CA ASN A 60 -16.22 -8.06 -14.98
C ASN A 60 -17.30 -7.32 -15.81
N MET A 61 -18.56 -7.42 -15.44
CA MET A 61 -19.69 -6.77 -16.10
C MET A 61 -20.20 -5.54 -15.34
N GLU A 62 -19.64 -5.28 -14.16
CA GLU A 62 -20.04 -4.17 -13.29
C GLU A 62 -18.90 -3.17 -13.12
N ASP A 63 -19.26 -1.91 -12.91
CA ASP A 63 -18.32 -0.90 -12.48
C ASP A 63 -17.95 -1.08 -11.00
N ALA A 64 -16.79 -0.54 -10.60
CA ALA A 64 -16.41 -0.48 -9.19
C ALA A 64 -17.45 0.32 -8.38
N PRO A 65 -17.68 -0.01 -7.11
CA PRO A 65 -18.65 0.66 -6.26
C PRO A 65 -18.43 2.17 -6.21
N PHE A 66 -19.50 2.93 -6.38
CA PHE A 66 -19.49 4.39 -6.21
C PHE A 66 -19.73 4.75 -4.74
N THR A 67 -18.86 5.60 -4.20
CA THR A 67 -18.98 6.10 -2.83
C THR A 67 -19.15 7.62 -2.86
N PRO A 68 -20.32 8.17 -2.47
CA PRO A 68 -20.51 9.62 -2.48
C PRO A 68 -19.44 10.35 -1.66
N CYS A 69 -18.92 11.42 -2.21
CA CYS A 69 -17.98 12.31 -1.55
C CYS A 69 -18.55 13.72 -1.47
N SER A 70 -18.28 14.43 -0.38
CA SER A 70 -18.69 15.83 -0.19
C SER A 70 -17.63 16.83 -0.65
N ASP A 71 -16.45 16.36 -1.06
CA ASP A 71 -15.39 17.23 -1.53
C ASP A 71 -15.80 17.95 -2.82
N ASP A 72 -15.46 19.22 -2.92
CA ASP A 72 -15.65 19.98 -4.15
C ASP A 72 -14.72 19.43 -5.25
N ILE A 73 -15.31 19.00 -6.36
CA ILE A 73 -14.55 18.48 -7.50
C ILE A 73 -13.63 19.52 -8.15
N HIS A 74 -13.87 20.80 -7.89
CA HIS A 74 -13.06 21.92 -8.36
C HIS A 74 -12.14 22.50 -7.28
N ARG A 75 -12.03 21.82 -6.13
CA ARG A 75 -11.16 22.28 -5.03
C ARG A 75 -9.73 22.44 -5.51
N ARG A 76 -9.09 23.47 -5.00
CA ARG A 76 -7.66 23.70 -5.17
C ARG A 76 -6.95 23.40 -3.85
N VAL A 77 -5.86 22.65 -3.93
CA VAL A 77 -5.05 22.31 -2.77
C VAL A 77 -3.79 23.16 -2.80
N GLU A 78 -3.76 24.22 -1.99
CA GLU A 78 -2.63 25.17 -1.98
C GLU A 78 -1.32 24.53 -1.55
N ALA A 79 -1.35 23.54 -0.65
CA ALA A 79 -0.17 22.79 -0.22
C ALA A 79 0.61 22.15 -1.38
N LEU A 80 -0.06 21.78 -2.48
CA LEU A 80 0.59 21.20 -3.65
C LEU A 80 1.52 22.17 -4.40
N GLN A 81 1.40 23.47 -4.15
CA GLN A 81 2.29 24.46 -4.78
C GLN A 81 3.70 24.45 -4.19
N THR A 82 3.86 23.94 -2.97
CA THR A 82 5.13 23.97 -2.23
C THR A 82 5.63 22.59 -1.82
N VAL A 83 4.91 21.52 -2.17
CA VAL A 83 5.24 20.14 -1.77
C VAL A 83 6.52 19.65 -2.42
N ILE A 84 6.81 20.07 -3.65
CA ILE A 84 8.04 19.73 -4.36
C ILE A 84 9.11 20.74 -3.95
N PRO A 85 10.21 20.29 -3.33
CA PRO A 85 11.30 21.19 -2.93
C PRO A 85 11.94 21.91 -4.14
N GLU A 86 12.39 23.15 -3.94
CA GLU A 86 13.16 23.90 -4.93
C GLU A 86 14.53 23.27 -5.20
N ASP A 87 15.13 22.67 -4.16
CA ASP A 87 16.39 21.91 -4.30
C ASP A 87 16.10 20.52 -4.88
N PRO A 88 16.59 20.20 -6.10
CA PRO A 88 16.37 18.90 -6.74
C PRO A 88 16.98 17.71 -5.98
N ASN A 89 17.88 17.96 -5.02
CA ASN A 89 18.47 16.91 -4.18
C ASN A 89 17.66 16.64 -2.91
N MET A 90 16.64 17.44 -2.62
CA MET A 90 15.82 17.27 -1.44
C MET A 90 14.68 16.30 -1.72
N PRO A 91 14.65 15.13 -1.06
CA PRO A 91 13.59 14.16 -1.27
C PRO A 91 12.27 14.65 -0.68
N TYR A 92 11.15 14.18 -1.27
CA TYR A 92 9.80 14.39 -0.75
C TYR A 92 9.01 13.09 -0.81
N ASP A 93 7.98 12.95 0.04
CA ASP A 93 7.09 11.78 0.00
C ASP A 93 6.01 12.03 -1.07
N ILE A 94 5.89 11.11 -2.02
CA ILE A 94 4.87 11.19 -3.06
C ILE A 94 3.45 11.15 -2.49
N LYS A 95 3.25 10.60 -1.30
CA LYS A 95 1.96 10.56 -0.62
C LYS A 95 1.45 11.95 -0.25
N ASP A 96 2.35 12.89 0.01
CA ASP A 96 1.99 14.30 0.23
C ASP A 96 1.33 14.94 -1.01
N ILE A 97 1.47 14.32 -2.18
CA ILE A 97 0.76 14.71 -3.41
C ILE A 97 -0.48 13.85 -3.61
N ILE A 98 -0.39 12.54 -3.39
CA ILE A 98 -1.46 11.59 -3.65
C ILE A 98 -2.67 11.88 -2.75
N GLU A 99 -2.44 11.94 -1.44
CA GLU A 99 -3.52 12.08 -0.46
C GLU A 99 -4.37 13.34 -0.67
N PRO A 100 -3.80 14.55 -0.82
CA PRO A 100 -4.60 15.75 -1.00
C PRO A 100 -5.43 15.80 -2.30
N VAL A 101 -5.04 15.01 -3.31
CA VAL A 101 -5.79 14.94 -4.58
C VAL A 101 -7.00 14.02 -4.45
N LEU A 102 -6.91 13.00 -3.61
CA LEU A 102 -7.97 12.00 -3.43
C LEU A 102 -9.14 12.52 -2.58
N ASP A 103 -10.30 11.92 -2.77
CA ASP A 103 -11.48 12.16 -1.96
C ASP A 103 -11.18 11.88 -0.47
N ASN A 104 -11.61 12.78 0.40
CA ASN A 104 -11.36 12.73 1.85
C ASN A 104 -9.87 12.59 2.21
N GLN A 105 -8.95 12.88 1.31
CA GLN A 105 -7.50 12.71 1.47
C GLN A 105 -7.14 11.28 1.86
N TYR A 106 -7.86 10.30 1.33
CA TYR A 106 -7.73 8.90 1.72
C TYR A 106 -7.09 8.06 0.63
N PHE A 107 -5.95 7.47 0.97
CA PHE A 107 -5.19 6.56 0.14
C PHE A 107 -5.06 5.18 0.80
N PHE A 108 -5.53 4.14 0.14
CA PHE A 108 -5.41 2.76 0.57
C PHE A 108 -4.16 2.15 -0.06
N GLU A 109 -3.03 2.26 0.65
CA GLU A 109 -1.73 1.78 0.17
C GLU A 109 -1.66 0.25 0.18
N VAL A 110 -1.14 -0.32 -0.91
CA VAL A 110 -0.90 -1.76 -1.08
C VAL A 110 0.60 -2.01 -1.04
N MET A 111 1.05 -3.05 -0.33
CA MET A 111 2.45 -3.44 -0.21
C MET A 111 3.38 -2.36 0.40
N PRO A 112 3.01 -1.67 1.49
CA PRO A 112 3.79 -0.55 2.03
C PRO A 112 5.20 -0.93 2.52
N HIS A 113 5.47 -2.21 2.68
CA HIS A 113 6.75 -2.72 3.18
C HIS A 113 7.67 -3.27 2.10
N PHE A 114 7.18 -3.44 0.87
CA PHE A 114 7.93 -4.05 -0.23
C PHE A 114 8.16 -3.05 -1.38
N ALA A 115 9.37 -3.07 -1.97
CA ALA A 115 9.73 -2.22 -3.10
C ALA A 115 9.37 -0.73 -2.89
N LYS A 116 9.79 -0.17 -1.75
CA LYS A 116 9.39 1.16 -1.26
C LYS A 116 9.72 2.34 -2.20
N ASN A 117 10.46 2.10 -3.27
CA ASN A 117 10.71 3.08 -4.33
C ASN A 117 9.51 3.29 -5.27
N VAL A 118 8.48 2.47 -5.12
CA VAL A 118 7.20 2.60 -5.84
C VAL A 118 6.07 2.51 -4.83
N VAL A 119 5.15 3.47 -4.88
CA VAL A 119 3.91 3.48 -4.08
C VAL A 119 2.77 3.04 -4.97
N ILE A 120 2.02 2.04 -4.52
CA ILE A 120 0.83 1.53 -5.20
C ILE A 120 -0.36 1.47 -4.25
N GLY A 121 -1.54 1.67 -4.76
CA GLY A 121 -2.75 1.61 -3.95
C GLY A 121 -3.99 2.06 -4.66
N PHE A 122 -5.04 2.26 -3.88
CA PHE A 122 -6.34 2.70 -4.34
C PHE A 122 -6.76 3.98 -3.64
N GLY A 123 -7.55 4.76 -4.33
CA GLY A 123 -8.23 5.92 -3.80
C GLY A 123 -9.53 6.17 -4.53
N ARG A 124 -10.15 7.31 -4.30
CA ARG A 124 -11.34 7.74 -5.04
C ARG A 124 -11.17 9.15 -5.56
N LEU A 125 -11.77 9.39 -6.71
CA LEU A 125 -11.93 10.73 -7.30
C LEU A 125 -13.39 10.93 -7.66
N ASN A 126 -14.04 11.88 -7.01
CA ASN A 126 -15.47 12.13 -7.12
C ASN A 126 -16.29 10.82 -6.96
N GLY A 127 -15.98 10.07 -5.92
CA GLY A 127 -16.63 8.82 -5.54
C GLY A 127 -16.26 7.60 -6.37
N ARG A 128 -15.47 7.73 -7.43
CA ARG A 128 -15.06 6.63 -8.31
C ARG A 128 -13.71 6.07 -7.88
N SER A 129 -13.61 4.76 -7.82
CA SER A 129 -12.35 4.07 -7.53
C SER A 129 -11.30 4.32 -8.61
N VAL A 130 -10.08 4.61 -8.18
CA VAL A 130 -8.90 4.76 -9.03
C VAL A 130 -7.74 3.97 -8.45
N GLY A 131 -6.96 3.31 -9.31
CA GLY A 131 -5.67 2.73 -8.96
C GLY A 131 -4.56 3.75 -9.14
N ILE A 132 -3.61 3.78 -8.22
CA ILE A 132 -2.49 4.71 -8.21
C ILE A 132 -1.20 3.90 -8.26
N VAL A 133 -0.28 4.33 -9.13
CA VAL A 133 1.10 3.84 -9.20
C VAL A 133 1.98 5.07 -9.33
N ALA A 134 2.91 5.25 -8.40
CA ALA A 134 3.78 6.41 -8.35
C ALA A 134 5.21 6.03 -7.92
N ASN A 135 6.21 6.74 -8.44
CA ASN A 135 7.56 6.67 -7.91
C ASN A 135 7.61 7.34 -6.53
N GLN A 136 8.45 6.81 -5.63
CA GLN A 136 8.68 7.38 -4.30
C GLN A 136 10.04 8.10 -4.26
N PRO A 137 10.09 9.42 -4.44
CA PRO A 137 11.35 10.17 -4.45
C PRO A 137 12.10 10.14 -3.12
N ALA A 138 11.40 9.92 -2.02
CA ALA A 138 12.01 9.78 -0.70
C ALA A 138 12.81 8.47 -0.52
N TYR A 139 12.70 7.52 -1.46
CA TYR A 139 13.35 6.22 -1.34
C TYR A 139 14.15 5.86 -2.60
N LEU A 140 15.49 5.73 -2.44
CA LEU A 140 16.44 5.35 -3.50
C LEU A 140 16.35 6.22 -4.77
N ALA A 141 16.03 7.49 -4.61
CA ALA A 141 15.90 8.47 -5.68
C ALA A 141 14.84 8.14 -6.75
N GLY A 142 13.79 7.39 -6.35
CA GLY A 142 12.60 7.19 -7.18
C GLY A 142 12.75 6.15 -8.25
#